data_8167885f7ae2b2e56b9494e470224dc7
#
_entry.id   8167885f7ae2b2e56b9494e470224dc7
#
_cell.length_a   1.000
_cell.length_b   1.000
_cell.length_c   1.000
_cell.angle_alpha   90.00
_cell.angle_beta   90.00
_cell.angle_gamma   90.00
#
_symmetry.space_group_name_H-M   'P 1'
#
loop_
_entity.id
_entity.type
_entity.pdbx_description
1 polymer ?
#
loop_
_entity_poly.entity_id
_entity_poly.type
_entity_poly.pdbx_seq_one_letter_code
_entity_poly.pdbx_strand_id
1 'polypeptide(L)'
;VSFLKKAGYSLKRFIASFTSEYNAASGNGNRKISVWIATGRDQLQVMRGMVESDFSPRSGIQVNVRLVTGSVIQATLAGKGPDVALARSETDIMNFAVRNAICDLKSFEGFDTLSERFSKTAMQPYTYRGAVYALPMTQSFNMMFVRTDILENLGVAIPDTWEDLITVTIPTLQRSNLSVGLGLLNKSANINASNQFYTLLYQTGGALYNDSLTACAMDTAGALEAFDKAVSLYREYGIPQEYDFLNRFRTGENPIIIDAYTNYNNIKAGAPELEGLWEMLPIPGTSDENGNINRTQLMASTGCVIFKNAKDKNACFEFLDWFTGDKAQTEYGIEIESVLGASGRYDTANINAMGGLGWSSSQLSLLEKQRAESVSFVQLPGSYYTAKEINNALVVSVTNTDTIPREKLLEAVELIN
;
A
#
# COMPACT_ATOMS: atom_id res chain seq x y z
N VAL A 1 -15.08 17.48 -18.99
CA VAL A 1 -15.10 16.76 -20.28
C VAL A 1 -16.44 16.06 -20.39
N SER A 2 -17.25 16.41 -21.42
CA SER A 2 -18.64 15.98 -21.62
C SER A 2 -18.77 14.44 -21.56
N PHE A 3 -19.79 13.96 -20.85
CA PHE A 3 -20.21 12.55 -20.73
C PHE A 3 -20.31 11.84 -22.12
N LEU A 4 -20.71 12.54 -23.17
CA LEU A 4 -20.77 12.01 -24.53
C LEU A 4 -19.41 11.71 -25.16
N LYS A 5 -18.34 12.44 -24.79
CA LYS A 5 -16.98 12.12 -25.25
C LYS A 5 -16.43 10.88 -24.50
N LYS A 6 -16.77 10.69 -23.22
CA LYS A 6 -16.40 9.47 -22.46
C LYS A 6 -17.09 8.23 -23.01
N ALA A 7 -18.38 8.30 -23.32
CA ALA A 7 -19.14 7.19 -23.90
C ALA A 7 -18.63 6.79 -25.29
N GLY A 8 -18.27 7.77 -26.13
CA GLY A 8 -17.74 7.51 -27.48
C GLY A 8 -16.33 6.87 -27.46
N TYR A 9 -15.51 7.18 -26.46
CA TYR A 9 -14.19 6.57 -26.29
C TYR A 9 -14.29 5.12 -25.80
N SER A 10 -15.15 4.88 -24.81
CA SER A 10 -15.43 3.54 -24.25
C SER A 10 -16.00 2.59 -25.32
N LEU A 11 -16.93 3.08 -26.16
CA LEU A 11 -17.55 2.27 -27.22
C LEU A 11 -16.55 1.90 -28.33
N LYS A 12 -15.67 2.82 -28.72
CA LYS A 12 -14.60 2.53 -29.71
C LYS A 12 -13.59 1.49 -29.18
N ARG A 13 -13.21 1.56 -27.91
CA ARG A 13 -12.33 0.57 -27.26
C ARG A 13 -13.00 -0.80 -27.12
N PHE A 14 -14.27 -0.81 -26.72
CA PHE A 14 -15.06 -2.03 -26.60
C PHE A 14 -15.16 -2.78 -27.94
N ILE A 15 -15.41 -2.07 -29.04
CA ILE A 15 -15.44 -2.66 -30.39
C ILE A 15 -14.06 -3.14 -30.82
N ALA A 16 -12.99 -2.40 -30.52
CA ALA A 16 -11.60 -2.80 -30.81
C ALA A 16 -11.20 -4.08 -30.07
N SER A 17 -11.68 -4.27 -28.84
CA SER A 17 -11.38 -5.48 -28.02
C SER A 17 -11.99 -6.77 -28.58
N PHE A 18 -13.08 -6.68 -29.36
CA PHE A 18 -13.72 -7.83 -30.00
C PHE A 18 -13.19 -8.15 -31.40
N THR A 19 -12.47 -7.21 -32.03
CA THR A 19 -11.96 -7.37 -33.41
C THR A 19 -10.49 -7.66 -33.50
N SER A 20 -9.74 -7.56 -32.40
CA SER A 20 -8.30 -7.91 -32.37
C SER A 20 -8.08 -9.38 -32.03
N GLU A 21 -8.35 -10.27 -32.99
CA GLU A 21 -7.60 -11.51 -33.08
C GLU A 21 -6.11 -11.16 -33.21
N TYR A 22 -5.35 -11.59 -32.26
CA TYR A 22 -3.95 -11.93 -32.15
C TYR A 22 -3.03 -11.68 -33.38
N ASN A 23 -3.00 -10.46 -33.89
CA ASN A 23 -1.96 -10.05 -34.82
C ASN A 23 -1.38 -8.72 -34.35
N ALA A 24 -0.11 -8.83 -33.92
CA ALA A 24 0.72 -7.70 -33.56
C ALA A 24 0.55 -6.56 -34.56
N ALA A 25 0.20 -5.39 -34.06
CA ALA A 25 0.25 -4.17 -34.86
C ALA A 25 1.62 -4.10 -35.52
N SER A 26 1.63 -4.04 -36.84
CA SER A 26 2.81 -3.88 -37.67
C SER A 26 3.37 -2.46 -37.52
N GLY A 27 3.99 -2.18 -36.39
CA GLY A 27 4.91 -1.08 -36.22
C GLY A 27 6.30 -1.56 -36.65
N ASN A 28 6.92 -0.81 -37.53
CA ASN A 28 8.25 -1.08 -38.10
C ASN A 28 9.40 -0.88 -37.08
N GLY A 29 9.12 -1.02 -35.77
CA GLY A 29 10.07 -0.86 -34.68
C GLY A 29 10.63 -2.18 -34.17
N ASN A 30 11.93 -2.35 -34.31
CA ASN A 30 12.69 -3.51 -33.83
C ASN A 30 12.77 -3.62 -32.30
N ARG A 31 12.17 -2.67 -31.54
CA ARG A 31 12.21 -2.58 -30.07
C ARG A 31 10.99 -3.29 -29.47
N LYS A 32 11.25 -4.31 -28.65
CA LYS A 32 10.20 -5.11 -28.03
C LYS A 32 10.56 -5.42 -26.59
N ILE A 33 9.61 -5.22 -25.66
CA ILE A 33 9.75 -5.53 -24.24
C ILE A 33 8.63 -6.44 -23.75
N SER A 34 8.93 -7.25 -22.73
CA SER A 34 8.01 -8.10 -22.00
C SER A 34 7.75 -7.51 -20.61
N VAL A 35 6.48 -7.21 -20.30
CA VAL A 35 6.06 -6.63 -19.02
C VAL A 35 5.17 -7.62 -18.29
N TRP A 36 5.54 -7.99 -17.07
CA TRP A 36 4.71 -8.83 -16.21
C TRP A 36 4.06 -8.00 -15.11
N ILE A 37 2.77 -8.22 -14.90
CA ILE A 37 2.00 -7.56 -13.86
C ILE A 37 1.37 -8.61 -12.93
N ALA A 38 1.38 -8.33 -11.62
CA ALA A 38 0.84 -9.22 -10.57
C ALA A 38 -0.45 -8.64 -9.94
N THR A 39 -1.40 -8.25 -10.79
CA THR A 39 -2.70 -7.68 -10.40
C THR A 39 -3.86 -8.52 -10.92
N GLY A 40 -5.09 -7.97 -10.92
CA GLY A 40 -6.26 -8.63 -11.49
C GLY A 40 -6.29 -8.66 -13.02
N ARG A 41 -7.17 -9.50 -13.58
CA ARG A 41 -7.36 -9.61 -15.04
C ARG A 41 -7.87 -8.31 -15.66
N ASP A 42 -8.76 -7.61 -14.97
CA ASP A 42 -9.34 -6.35 -15.47
C ASP A 42 -8.26 -5.27 -15.54
N GLN A 43 -7.41 -5.16 -14.53
CA GLN A 43 -6.25 -4.27 -14.51
C GLN A 43 -5.25 -4.58 -15.63
N LEU A 44 -5.03 -5.86 -15.96
CA LEU A 44 -4.24 -6.27 -17.11
C LEU A 44 -4.86 -5.76 -18.42
N GLN A 45 -6.18 -5.88 -18.60
CA GLN A 45 -6.84 -5.43 -19.83
C GLN A 45 -6.78 -3.91 -19.99
N VAL A 46 -6.95 -3.17 -18.89
CA VAL A 46 -6.75 -1.71 -18.88
C VAL A 46 -5.33 -1.36 -19.31
N MET A 47 -4.33 -2.00 -18.72
CA MET A 47 -2.92 -1.77 -19.07
C MET A 47 -2.64 -2.05 -20.56
N ARG A 48 -3.14 -3.16 -21.10
CA ARG A 48 -3.00 -3.50 -22.52
C ARG A 48 -3.64 -2.44 -23.41
N GLY A 49 -4.85 -2.03 -23.09
CA GLY A 49 -5.55 -1.00 -23.83
C GLY A 49 -4.80 0.33 -23.87
N MET A 50 -4.23 0.77 -22.75
CA MET A 50 -3.41 1.98 -22.67
C MET A 50 -2.09 1.85 -23.46
N VAL A 51 -1.42 0.71 -23.37
CA VAL A 51 -0.21 0.43 -24.17
C VAL A 51 -0.50 0.50 -25.66
N GLU A 52 -1.58 -0.12 -26.11
CA GLU A 52 -1.94 -0.18 -27.53
C GLU A 52 -2.44 1.17 -28.07
N SER A 53 -3.13 1.97 -27.24
CA SER A 53 -3.72 3.24 -27.67
C SER A 53 -2.83 4.47 -27.51
N ASP A 54 -1.86 4.44 -26.58
CA ASP A 54 -1.03 5.61 -26.24
C ASP A 54 0.47 5.32 -26.34
N PHE A 55 1.01 4.34 -25.57
CA PHE A 55 2.45 4.13 -25.47
C PHE A 55 3.08 3.62 -26.77
N SER A 56 2.62 2.48 -27.28
CA SER A 56 3.24 1.85 -28.47
C SER A 56 3.18 2.70 -29.72
N PRO A 57 2.08 3.41 -30.03
CA PRO A 57 2.04 4.31 -31.20
C PRO A 57 3.00 5.50 -31.12
N ARG A 58 3.27 6.00 -29.91
CA ARG A 58 4.17 7.16 -29.72
C ARG A 58 5.63 6.79 -29.67
N SER A 59 5.95 5.70 -28.98
CA SER A 59 7.34 5.27 -28.74
C SER A 59 7.91 4.37 -29.84
N GLY A 60 7.04 3.72 -30.61
CA GLY A 60 7.43 2.65 -31.54
C GLY A 60 7.86 1.35 -30.83
N ILE A 61 7.69 1.24 -29.51
CA ILE A 61 8.04 0.06 -28.72
C ILE A 61 6.85 -0.87 -28.63
N GLN A 62 7.04 -2.13 -29.01
CA GLN A 62 6.05 -3.19 -28.80
C GLN A 62 6.14 -3.71 -27.39
N VAL A 63 5.01 -3.74 -26.65
CA VAL A 63 4.96 -4.21 -25.27
C VAL A 63 4.06 -5.43 -25.14
N ASN A 64 4.64 -6.55 -24.70
CA ASN A 64 3.89 -7.77 -24.39
C ASN A 64 3.55 -7.82 -22.90
N VAL A 65 2.36 -7.36 -22.51
CA VAL A 65 1.91 -7.36 -21.11
C VAL A 65 1.25 -8.69 -20.77
N ARG A 66 1.71 -9.32 -19.66
CA ARG A 66 1.21 -10.61 -19.17
C ARG A 66 0.87 -10.56 -17.69
N LEU A 67 -0.23 -11.21 -17.30
CA LEU A 67 -0.54 -11.50 -15.92
C LEU A 67 0.28 -12.72 -15.47
N VAL A 68 1.07 -12.55 -14.41
CA VAL A 68 1.88 -13.64 -13.84
C VAL A 68 1.79 -13.61 -12.32
N THR A 69 1.21 -14.68 -11.76
CA THR A 69 1.06 -14.88 -10.31
C THR A 69 2.15 -15.78 -9.71
N GLY A 70 3.00 -16.37 -10.56
CA GLY A 70 4.09 -17.24 -10.12
C GLY A 70 5.36 -16.50 -9.73
N SER A 71 6.39 -17.27 -9.32
CA SER A 71 7.69 -16.73 -8.92
C SER A 71 8.45 -16.11 -10.11
N VAL A 72 8.50 -14.79 -10.11
CA VAL A 72 9.25 -14.03 -11.13
C VAL A 72 10.73 -14.35 -11.08
N ILE A 73 11.30 -14.51 -9.87
CA ILE A 73 12.75 -14.81 -9.72
C ILE A 73 13.12 -16.16 -10.32
N GLN A 74 12.29 -17.18 -10.13
CA GLN A 74 12.56 -18.51 -10.72
C GLN A 74 12.51 -18.47 -12.25
N ALA A 75 11.53 -17.77 -12.82
CA ALA A 75 11.43 -17.57 -14.26
C ALA A 75 12.63 -16.80 -14.82
N THR A 76 13.10 -15.77 -14.10
CA THR A 76 14.26 -14.96 -14.47
C THR A 76 15.54 -15.79 -14.46
N LEU A 77 15.74 -16.60 -13.42
CA LEU A 77 16.90 -17.53 -13.33
C LEU A 77 16.87 -18.59 -14.45
N ALA A 78 15.70 -19.01 -14.89
CA ALA A 78 15.50 -19.92 -16.01
C ALA A 78 15.62 -19.24 -17.40
N GLY A 79 15.96 -17.94 -17.47
CA GLY A 79 16.04 -17.18 -18.71
C GLY A 79 14.70 -16.91 -19.41
N LYS A 80 13.59 -17.08 -18.70
CA LYS A 80 12.20 -16.90 -19.17
C LYS A 80 11.47 -15.75 -18.45
N GLY A 81 12.18 -14.96 -17.65
CA GLY A 81 11.62 -13.82 -16.93
C GLY A 81 11.25 -12.65 -17.83
N PRO A 82 10.59 -11.63 -17.28
CA PRO A 82 10.23 -10.41 -17.99
C PRO A 82 11.44 -9.47 -18.15
N ASP A 83 11.28 -8.45 -19.01
CA ASP A 83 12.16 -7.29 -19.03
C ASP A 83 11.77 -6.29 -17.91
N VAL A 84 10.48 -6.13 -17.66
CA VAL A 84 9.89 -5.27 -16.61
C VAL A 84 8.88 -6.05 -15.78
N ALA A 85 8.88 -5.85 -14.46
CA ALA A 85 7.81 -6.34 -13.60
C ALA A 85 7.17 -5.17 -12.84
N LEU A 86 5.83 -5.17 -12.81
CA LEU A 86 4.99 -4.19 -12.14
C LEU A 86 4.33 -4.80 -10.89
N ALA A 87 3.92 -3.93 -9.96
CA ALA A 87 3.21 -4.29 -8.73
C ALA A 87 3.97 -5.34 -7.89
N ARG A 88 5.28 -5.14 -7.72
CA ARG A 88 6.11 -6.01 -6.88
C ARG A 88 6.18 -5.49 -5.45
N SER A 89 6.11 -6.39 -4.48
CA SER A 89 6.27 -6.02 -3.07
C SER A 89 7.67 -5.50 -2.78
N GLU A 90 7.79 -4.65 -1.77
CA GLU A 90 9.06 -4.11 -1.29
C GLU A 90 10.07 -5.23 -0.99
N THR A 91 9.62 -6.29 -0.33
CA THR A 91 10.45 -7.47 -0.01
C THR A 91 10.94 -8.21 -1.26
N ASP A 92 10.08 -8.38 -2.28
CA ASP A 92 10.49 -8.99 -3.56
C ASP A 92 11.59 -8.16 -4.23
N ILE A 93 11.41 -6.84 -4.25
CA ILE A 93 12.36 -5.92 -4.90
C ILE A 93 13.71 -5.98 -4.22
N MET A 94 13.75 -5.95 -2.88
CA MET A 94 14.99 -6.13 -2.13
C MET A 94 15.63 -7.48 -2.42
N ASN A 95 14.87 -8.55 -2.47
CA ASN A 95 15.36 -9.88 -2.83
C ASN A 95 15.94 -9.95 -4.24
N PHE A 96 15.37 -9.23 -5.20
CA PHE A 96 15.92 -9.12 -6.57
C PHE A 96 17.20 -8.28 -6.58
N ALA A 97 17.26 -7.18 -5.84
CA ALA A 97 18.42 -6.30 -5.74
C ALA A 97 19.64 -7.03 -5.15
N VAL A 98 19.46 -7.75 -4.04
CA VAL A 98 20.53 -8.53 -3.39
C VAL A 98 21.09 -9.62 -4.31
N ARG A 99 20.23 -10.22 -5.13
CA ARG A 99 20.65 -11.21 -6.14
C ARG A 99 21.19 -10.59 -7.41
N ASN A 100 21.36 -9.27 -7.45
CA ASN A 100 21.85 -8.54 -8.61
C ASN A 100 21.01 -8.78 -9.89
N ALA A 101 19.71 -9.05 -9.72
CA ALA A 101 18.82 -9.42 -10.83
C ALA A 101 18.18 -8.20 -11.52
N ILE A 102 18.10 -7.05 -10.85
CA ILE A 102 17.46 -5.84 -11.34
C ILE A 102 18.44 -4.67 -11.48
N CYS A 103 18.07 -3.70 -12.31
CA CYS A 103 18.89 -2.53 -12.60
C CYS A 103 18.84 -1.50 -11.48
N ASP A 104 19.94 -0.75 -11.30
CA ASP A 104 19.92 0.54 -10.61
C ASP A 104 19.33 1.58 -11.57
N LEU A 105 18.17 2.12 -11.21
CA LEU A 105 17.44 3.09 -12.04
C LEU A 105 18.12 4.46 -12.10
N LYS A 106 18.96 4.79 -11.14
CA LYS A 106 19.78 6.03 -11.18
C LYS A 106 20.74 6.07 -12.35
N SER A 107 21.08 4.91 -12.93
CA SER A 107 21.97 4.84 -14.09
C SER A 107 21.31 5.29 -15.40
N PHE A 108 20.00 5.53 -15.42
CA PHE A 108 19.30 5.97 -16.62
C PHE A 108 19.20 7.49 -16.68
N GLU A 109 19.38 8.03 -17.89
CA GLU A 109 19.16 9.46 -18.15
C GLU A 109 17.72 9.85 -17.86
N GLY A 110 17.53 10.99 -17.18
CA GLY A 110 16.19 11.50 -16.79
C GLY A 110 15.64 10.93 -15.48
N PHE A 111 16.34 10.02 -14.80
CA PHE A 111 15.89 9.45 -13.53
C PHE A 111 15.59 10.51 -12.47
N ASP A 112 16.44 11.52 -12.33
CA ASP A 112 16.28 12.54 -11.27
C ASP A 112 14.96 13.29 -11.43
N THR A 113 14.64 13.77 -12.65
CA THR A 113 13.36 14.42 -12.97
C THR A 113 12.17 13.47 -12.78
N LEU A 114 12.32 12.21 -13.20
CA LEU A 114 11.27 11.20 -13.03
C LEU A 114 10.97 10.94 -11.55
N SER A 115 12.00 10.91 -10.70
CA SER A 115 11.87 10.62 -9.27
C SER A 115 11.10 11.70 -8.50
N GLU A 116 11.01 12.93 -9.01
CA GLU A 116 10.26 14.05 -8.41
C GLU A 116 8.73 13.81 -8.33
N ARG A 117 8.22 12.84 -9.09
CA ARG A 117 6.81 12.42 -9.06
C ARG A 117 6.42 11.72 -7.74
N PHE A 118 7.40 11.34 -6.94
CA PHE A 118 7.21 10.53 -5.75
C PHE A 118 7.76 11.25 -4.51
N SER A 119 7.11 11.01 -3.36
CA SER A 119 7.68 11.46 -2.09
C SER A 119 8.98 10.70 -1.77
N LYS A 120 9.86 11.32 -0.99
CA LYS A 120 11.09 10.67 -0.52
C LYS A 120 10.78 9.39 0.27
N THR A 121 9.71 9.41 1.04
CA THR A 121 9.25 8.25 1.80
C THR A 121 8.79 7.11 0.89
N ALA A 122 8.13 7.39 -0.24
CA ALA A 122 7.75 6.37 -1.22
C ALA A 122 8.96 5.70 -1.90
N MET A 123 10.05 6.45 -2.09
CA MET A 123 11.29 5.95 -2.70
C MET A 123 12.18 5.15 -1.73
N GLN A 124 12.01 5.35 -0.43
CA GLN A 124 12.87 4.78 0.61
C GLN A 124 12.96 3.24 0.58
N PRO A 125 11.86 2.46 0.45
CA PRO A 125 11.92 0.99 0.46
C PRO A 125 12.72 0.41 -0.72
N TYR A 126 12.88 1.19 -1.76
CA TYR A 126 13.54 0.79 -3.01
C TYR A 126 14.98 1.28 -3.13
N THR A 127 15.45 1.99 -2.09
CA THR A 127 16.80 2.57 -2.04
C THR A 127 17.69 1.72 -1.14
N TYR A 128 18.77 1.18 -1.69
CA TYR A 128 19.73 0.40 -0.93
C TYR A 128 21.16 0.68 -1.40
N ARG A 129 22.06 0.99 -0.44
CA ARG A 129 23.48 1.33 -0.72
C ARG A 129 23.67 2.39 -1.81
N GLY A 130 22.81 3.40 -1.80
CA GLY A 130 22.88 4.52 -2.75
C GLY A 130 22.29 4.28 -4.13
N ALA A 131 21.94 3.03 -4.47
CA ALA A 131 21.20 2.68 -5.69
C ALA A 131 19.69 2.71 -5.47
N VAL A 132 18.92 2.93 -6.54
CA VAL A 132 17.45 2.86 -6.54
C VAL A 132 16.99 1.75 -7.47
N TYR A 133 16.30 0.77 -6.93
CA TYR A 133 15.99 -0.48 -7.63
C TYR A 133 14.55 -0.56 -8.19
N ALA A 134 13.68 0.36 -7.80
CA ALA A 134 12.32 0.42 -8.33
C ALA A 134 11.75 1.84 -8.32
N LEU A 135 10.73 2.07 -9.14
CA LEU A 135 9.83 3.22 -9.02
C LEU A 135 8.57 2.80 -8.26
N PRO A 136 8.08 3.59 -7.31
CA PRO A 136 6.82 3.32 -6.64
C PRO A 136 5.65 3.25 -7.66
N MET A 137 4.78 2.26 -7.52
CA MET A 137 3.56 2.13 -8.31
C MET A 137 2.33 2.50 -7.49
N THR A 138 2.19 1.84 -6.33
CA THR A 138 1.09 2.10 -5.39
C THR A 138 1.63 2.52 -4.04
N GLN A 139 0.82 3.25 -3.28
CA GLN A 139 1.11 3.64 -1.92
C GLN A 139 -0.17 3.66 -1.10
N SER A 140 -0.25 2.81 -0.07
CA SER A 140 -1.40 2.69 0.80
C SER A 140 -1.02 3.01 2.25
N PHE A 141 -1.95 3.65 2.96
CA PHE A 141 -1.84 3.99 4.39
C PHE A 141 -3.23 3.95 5.02
N ASN A 142 -3.28 3.90 6.35
CA ASN A 142 -4.54 3.81 7.06
C ASN A 142 -5.18 5.18 7.29
N MET A 143 -6.51 5.17 7.32
CA MET A 143 -7.36 6.24 7.82
C MET A 143 -8.32 5.65 8.87
N MET A 144 -8.87 6.49 9.72
CA MET A 144 -9.92 6.11 10.65
C MET A 144 -11.28 6.40 10.02
N PHE A 145 -12.13 5.38 9.94
CA PHE A 145 -13.52 5.47 9.51
C PHE A 145 -14.42 5.46 10.74
N VAL A 146 -15.29 6.45 10.87
CA VAL A 146 -16.09 6.66 12.08
C VAL A 146 -17.58 6.81 11.73
N ARG A 147 -18.43 6.00 12.34
CA ARG A 147 -19.90 6.17 12.35
C ARG A 147 -20.26 7.27 13.35
N THR A 148 -20.34 8.49 12.84
CA THR A 148 -20.63 9.68 13.66
C THR A 148 -21.99 9.61 14.35
N ASP A 149 -23.00 9.09 13.65
CA ASP A 149 -24.34 8.86 14.18
C ASP A 149 -24.37 7.95 15.41
N ILE A 150 -23.54 6.90 15.41
CA ILE A 150 -23.47 5.96 16.54
C ILE A 150 -22.74 6.60 17.73
N LEU A 151 -21.59 7.25 17.47
CA LEU A 151 -20.83 7.91 18.54
C LEU A 151 -21.64 9.03 19.20
N GLU A 152 -22.35 9.84 18.42
CA GLU A 152 -23.26 10.89 18.94
C GLU A 152 -24.37 10.29 19.82
N ASN A 153 -25.01 9.22 19.38
CA ASN A 153 -26.03 8.52 20.14
C ASN A 153 -25.52 7.96 21.49
N LEU A 154 -24.26 7.57 21.53
CA LEU A 154 -23.58 7.07 22.73
C LEU A 154 -22.98 8.18 23.59
N GLY A 155 -22.99 9.43 23.12
CA GLY A 155 -22.36 10.57 23.79
C GLY A 155 -20.86 10.46 23.90
N VAL A 156 -20.21 9.82 22.92
CA VAL A 156 -18.76 9.61 22.85
C VAL A 156 -18.15 10.53 21.80
N ALA A 157 -17.12 11.27 22.18
CA ALA A 157 -16.36 12.06 21.23
C ALA A 157 -15.54 11.15 20.29
N ILE A 158 -15.28 11.62 19.07
CA ILE A 158 -14.34 10.96 18.16
C ILE A 158 -12.94 10.97 18.79
N PRO A 159 -12.27 9.81 18.95
CA PRO A 159 -10.98 9.75 19.61
C PRO A 159 -9.90 10.39 18.74
N ASP A 160 -9.16 11.33 19.31
CA ASP A 160 -8.04 11.99 18.64
C ASP A 160 -6.71 11.29 18.93
N THR A 161 -6.64 10.59 20.07
CA THR A 161 -5.47 9.85 20.51
C THR A 161 -5.79 8.37 20.77
N TRP A 162 -4.73 7.54 20.81
CA TRP A 162 -4.85 6.15 21.27
C TRP A 162 -5.32 6.06 22.71
N GLU A 163 -4.95 7.04 23.54
CA GLU A 163 -5.40 7.09 24.93
C GLU A 163 -6.91 7.28 24.99
N ASP A 164 -7.48 8.22 24.24
CA ASP A 164 -8.94 8.43 24.15
C ASP A 164 -9.64 7.19 23.63
N LEU A 165 -9.09 6.57 22.58
CA LEU A 165 -9.66 5.35 21.99
C LEU A 165 -9.71 4.23 23.02
N ILE A 166 -8.61 3.99 23.75
CA ILE A 166 -8.44 2.84 24.66
C ILE A 166 -9.19 3.07 25.97
N THR A 167 -9.11 4.27 26.57
CA THR A 167 -9.62 4.49 27.93
C THR A 167 -11.08 4.94 27.97
N VAL A 168 -11.57 5.58 26.90
CA VAL A 168 -12.94 6.13 26.84
C VAL A 168 -13.78 5.40 25.82
N THR A 169 -13.31 5.37 24.56
CA THR A 169 -14.15 4.94 23.43
C THR A 169 -14.42 3.44 23.46
N ILE A 170 -13.39 2.60 23.53
CA ILE A 170 -13.54 1.13 23.54
C ILE A 170 -14.43 0.67 24.71
N PRO A 171 -14.19 1.07 25.97
CA PRO A 171 -15.06 0.66 27.08
C PRO A 171 -16.52 1.09 26.92
N THR A 172 -16.77 2.25 26.32
CA THR A 172 -18.14 2.73 26.08
C THR A 172 -18.83 1.93 24.97
N LEU A 173 -18.13 1.64 23.89
CA LEU A 173 -18.64 0.77 22.81
C LEU A 173 -18.97 -0.62 23.34
N GLN A 174 -18.09 -1.21 24.15
CA GLN A 174 -18.27 -2.56 24.71
C GLN A 174 -19.50 -2.66 25.63
N ARG A 175 -19.84 -1.61 26.39
CA ARG A 175 -21.10 -1.58 27.17
C ARG A 175 -22.34 -1.69 26.29
N SER A 176 -22.23 -1.34 25.01
CA SER A 176 -23.31 -1.43 24.02
C SER A 176 -23.14 -2.66 23.10
N ASN A 177 -22.28 -3.62 23.45
CA ASN A 177 -21.89 -4.78 22.62
C ASN A 177 -21.32 -4.40 21.24
N LEU A 178 -20.68 -3.24 21.13
CA LEU A 178 -19.97 -2.79 19.95
C LEU A 178 -18.45 -2.94 20.14
N SER A 179 -17.72 -2.89 19.05
CA SER A 179 -16.26 -2.99 19.08
C SER A 179 -15.62 -2.01 18.10
N VAL A 180 -14.30 -1.99 18.03
CA VAL A 180 -13.54 -1.30 16.97
C VAL A 180 -12.94 -2.33 16.02
N GLY A 181 -12.74 -1.93 14.75
CA GLY A 181 -12.01 -2.71 13.77
C GLY A 181 -10.58 -2.17 13.64
N LEU A 182 -9.59 -3.03 13.87
CA LEU A 182 -8.19 -2.72 13.63
C LEU A 182 -7.64 -3.67 12.57
N GLY A 183 -6.56 -3.26 11.88
CA GLY A 183 -5.94 -4.09 10.85
C GLY A 183 -5.63 -5.51 11.33
N LEU A 184 -5.82 -6.46 10.43
CA LEU A 184 -5.73 -7.89 10.71
C LEU A 184 -4.35 -8.32 11.22
N LEU A 185 -4.33 -9.20 12.22
CA LEU A 185 -3.13 -9.94 12.60
C LEU A 185 -2.87 -11.03 11.56
N ASN A 186 -1.68 -11.04 10.97
CA ASN A 186 -1.29 -12.09 10.06
C ASN A 186 0.13 -12.60 10.33
N LYS A 187 0.39 -13.84 9.90
CA LYS A 187 1.70 -14.49 10.00
C LYS A 187 2.56 -14.26 8.75
N SER A 188 2.31 -13.19 8.02
CA SER A 188 3.07 -12.88 6.81
C SER A 188 4.55 -12.63 7.12
N ALA A 189 5.41 -13.04 6.20
CA ALA A 189 6.83 -12.65 6.21
C ALA A 189 7.04 -11.22 5.65
N ASN A 190 5.97 -10.50 5.36
CA ASN A 190 6.03 -9.09 4.98
C ASN A 190 5.57 -8.21 6.15
N ILE A 191 6.14 -7.03 6.26
CA ILE A 191 5.62 -5.99 7.14
C ILE A 191 4.21 -5.61 6.63
N ASN A 192 3.24 -5.68 7.51
CA ASN A 192 1.88 -5.28 7.19
C ASN A 192 1.60 -3.89 7.76
N ALA A 193 1.48 -2.89 6.90
CA ALA A 193 1.20 -1.52 7.29
C ALA A 193 -0.16 -1.35 8.01
N SER A 194 -1.11 -2.25 7.77
CA SER A 194 -2.38 -2.27 8.51
C SER A 194 -2.23 -2.78 9.95
N ASN A 195 -1.11 -3.39 10.32
CA ASN A 195 -0.87 -3.84 11.69
C ASN A 195 -0.56 -2.64 12.60
N GLN A 196 -1.41 -2.42 13.58
CA GLN A 196 -1.31 -1.27 14.48
C GLN A 196 -0.05 -1.28 15.36
N PHE A 197 0.59 -2.43 15.56
CA PHE A 197 1.87 -2.48 16.26
C PHE A 197 2.92 -1.57 15.62
N TYR A 198 3.06 -1.60 14.29
CA TYR A 198 4.04 -0.73 13.62
C TYR A 198 3.65 0.76 13.69
N THR A 199 2.37 1.08 13.68
CA THR A 199 1.88 2.44 13.94
C THR A 199 2.28 2.91 15.33
N LEU A 200 1.97 2.12 16.35
CA LEU A 200 2.35 2.43 17.74
C LEU A 200 3.87 2.54 17.91
N LEU A 201 4.65 1.64 17.29
CA LEU A 201 6.10 1.67 17.30
C LEU A 201 6.66 3.04 16.86
N TYR A 202 6.22 3.53 15.70
CA TYR A 202 6.72 4.81 15.19
C TYR A 202 6.17 6.01 15.98
N GLN A 203 4.99 5.91 16.54
CA GLN A 203 4.42 6.96 17.38
C GLN A 203 5.08 7.08 18.76
N THR A 204 5.64 6.00 19.30
CA THR A 204 6.43 5.99 20.54
C THR A 204 7.91 6.32 20.32
N GLY A 205 8.30 6.69 19.09
CA GLY A 205 9.68 6.98 18.73
C GLY A 205 10.57 5.73 18.58
N GLY A 206 9.98 4.54 18.52
CA GLY A 206 10.69 3.30 18.22
C GLY A 206 11.00 3.17 16.73
N ALA A 207 11.89 2.26 16.40
CA ALA A 207 12.27 1.91 15.03
C ALA A 207 12.54 0.41 14.94
N LEU A 208 12.39 -0.15 13.72
CA LEU A 208 12.67 -1.57 13.51
C LEU A 208 14.17 -1.88 13.53
N TYR A 209 14.98 -0.97 13.02
CA TYR A 209 16.44 -1.07 13.00
C TYR A 209 17.07 0.15 13.68
N ASN A 210 18.30 -0.03 14.16
CA ASN A 210 19.11 1.08 14.65
C ASN A 210 19.52 2.04 13.52
N ASP A 211 20.03 3.22 13.87
CA ASP A 211 20.40 4.26 12.89
C ASP A 211 21.47 3.78 11.89
N SER A 212 22.35 2.87 12.30
CA SER A 212 23.36 2.29 11.42
C SER A 212 22.84 1.17 10.52
N LEU A 213 21.59 0.77 10.68
CA LEU A 213 20.93 -0.31 9.93
C LEU A 213 21.66 -1.66 10.04
N THR A 214 22.29 -1.93 11.18
CA THR A 214 23.11 -3.12 11.42
C THR A 214 22.48 -4.11 12.37
N ALA A 215 21.46 -3.70 13.13
CA ALA A 215 20.77 -4.53 14.11
C ALA A 215 19.29 -4.14 14.23
N CYS A 216 18.48 -5.09 14.63
CA CYS A 216 17.09 -4.86 15.05
C CYS A 216 17.07 -4.03 16.34
N ALA A 217 16.22 -3.00 16.41
CA ALA A 217 16.12 -2.06 17.54
C ALA A 217 14.83 -2.25 18.37
N MET A 218 14.24 -3.44 18.32
CA MET A 218 12.97 -3.73 18.97
C MET A 218 13.11 -4.05 20.48
N ASP A 219 14.32 -4.01 21.03
CA ASP A 219 14.63 -4.11 22.46
C ASP A 219 14.63 -2.76 23.19
N THR A 220 14.36 -1.66 22.48
CA THR A 220 14.26 -0.33 23.07
C THR A 220 12.99 -0.17 23.91
N ALA A 221 13.01 0.73 24.91
CA ALA A 221 11.86 0.99 25.77
C ALA A 221 10.59 1.34 24.98
N GLY A 222 10.70 2.21 23.97
CA GLY A 222 9.57 2.58 23.12
C GLY A 222 9.02 1.42 22.29
N ALA A 223 9.88 0.53 21.78
CA ALA A 223 9.44 -0.64 21.03
C ALA A 223 8.72 -1.67 21.95
N LEU A 224 9.25 -1.90 23.16
CA LEU A 224 8.62 -2.77 24.15
C LEU A 224 7.25 -2.22 24.59
N GLU A 225 7.15 -0.92 24.82
CA GLU A 225 5.88 -0.26 25.16
C GLU A 225 4.86 -0.38 24.02
N ALA A 226 5.26 -0.10 22.78
CA ALA A 226 4.40 -0.26 21.62
C ALA A 226 3.91 -1.69 21.45
N PHE A 227 4.76 -2.67 21.70
CA PHE A 227 4.42 -4.08 21.60
C PHE A 227 3.41 -4.50 22.66
N ASP A 228 3.64 -4.15 23.93
CA ASP A 228 2.70 -4.40 25.02
C ASP A 228 1.34 -3.77 24.71
N LYS A 229 1.32 -2.51 24.27
CA LYS A 229 0.10 -1.79 23.92
C LYS A 229 -0.63 -2.47 22.77
N ALA A 230 0.07 -2.89 21.73
CA ALA A 230 -0.52 -3.62 20.61
C ALA A 230 -1.14 -4.96 21.03
N VAL A 231 -0.47 -5.71 21.93
CA VAL A 231 -0.98 -6.98 22.45
C VAL A 231 -2.21 -6.74 23.35
N SER A 232 -2.18 -5.69 24.20
CA SER A 232 -3.29 -5.39 25.12
C SER A 232 -4.59 -5.08 24.38
N LEU A 233 -4.55 -4.46 23.19
CA LEU A 233 -5.72 -4.21 22.35
C LEU A 233 -6.54 -5.50 22.12
N TYR A 234 -5.87 -6.61 21.95
CA TYR A 234 -6.51 -7.91 21.70
C TYR A 234 -6.79 -8.69 22.98
N ARG A 235 -5.84 -8.74 23.93
CA ARG A 235 -5.95 -9.53 25.15
C ARG A 235 -6.84 -8.92 26.21
N GLU A 236 -6.70 -7.61 26.44
CA GLU A 236 -7.36 -6.90 27.53
C GLU A 236 -8.65 -6.22 27.05
N TYR A 237 -8.58 -5.59 25.89
CA TYR A 237 -9.71 -4.87 25.30
C TYR A 237 -10.55 -5.73 24.34
N GLY A 238 -10.16 -6.98 24.08
CA GLY A 238 -10.96 -7.94 23.32
C GLY A 238 -11.25 -7.53 21.87
N ILE A 239 -10.38 -6.75 21.25
CA ILE A 239 -10.55 -6.35 19.84
C ILE A 239 -10.51 -7.59 18.96
N PRO A 240 -11.45 -7.75 18.00
CA PRO A 240 -11.45 -8.88 17.09
C PRO A 240 -10.15 -8.94 16.24
N GLN A 241 -9.55 -10.14 16.15
CA GLN A 241 -8.35 -10.35 15.32
C GLN A 241 -8.68 -10.36 13.82
N GLU A 242 -9.91 -10.69 13.48
CA GLU A 242 -10.43 -10.72 12.11
C GLU A 242 -11.86 -10.15 12.08
N TYR A 243 -12.19 -9.43 11.03
CA TYR A 243 -13.54 -8.90 10.82
C TYR A 243 -13.77 -8.62 9.33
N ASP A 244 -15.04 -8.63 8.93
CA ASP A 244 -15.46 -8.13 7.62
C ASP A 244 -15.66 -6.62 7.70
N PHE A 245 -14.76 -5.87 7.06
CA PHE A 245 -14.73 -4.40 7.11
C PHE A 245 -16.10 -3.79 6.76
N LEU A 246 -16.60 -4.09 5.55
CA LEU A 246 -17.81 -3.43 5.05
C LEU A 246 -19.04 -3.83 5.85
N ASN A 247 -19.20 -5.12 6.13
CA ASN A 247 -20.37 -5.63 6.85
C ASN A 247 -20.43 -5.10 8.28
N ARG A 248 -19.32 -5.17 9.03
CA ARG A 248 -19.28 -4.69 10.43
C ARG A 248 -19.43 -3.18 10.55
N PHE A 249 -18.90 -2.41 9.61
CA PHE A 249 -19.10 -0.97 9.57
C PHE A 249 -20.54 -0.61 9.22
N ARG A 250 -21.11 -1.28 8.22
CA ARG A 250 -22.46 -1.08 7.74
C ARG A 250 -23.52 -1.38 8.82
N THR A 251 -23.36 -2.50 9.54
CA THR A 251 -24.26 -2.88 10.65
C THR A 251 -24.05 -2.04 11.89
N GLY A 252 -22.94 -1.31 12.00
CA GLY A 252 -22.57 -0.52 13.17
C GLY A 252 -21.94 -1.34 14.29
N GLU A 253 -21.66 -2.61 14.09
CA GLU A 253 -20.96 -3.45 15.09
C GLU A 253 -19.57 -2.94 15.39
N ASN A 254 -18.87 -2.41 14.35
CA ASN A 254 -17.59 -1.72 14.47
C ASN A 254 -17.77 -0.27 14.00
N PRO A 255 -18.25 0.65 14.86
CA PRO A 255 -18.48 2.04 14.46
C PRO A 255 -17.22 2.85 14.26
N ILE A 256 -16.07 2.33 14.67
CA ILE A 256 -14.74 2.85 14.35
C ILE A 256 -13.91 1.73 13.75
N ILE A 257 -13.34 2.00 12.58
CA ILE A 257 -12.39 1.09 11.92
C ILE A 257 -11.17 1.88 11.46
N ILE A 258 -9.96 1.34 11.72
CA ILE A 258 -8.70 1.88 11.22
C ILE A 258 -8.17 0.91 10.16
N ASP A 259 -8.23 1.31 8.88
CA ASP A 259 -7.85 0.48 7.75
C ASP A 259 -7.45 1.35 6.54
N ALA A 260 -7.03 0.71 5.44
CA ALA A 260 -6.55 1.38 4.23
C ALA A 260 -7.56 2.42 3.71
N TYR A 261 -7.05 3.60 3.36
CA TYR A 261 -7.89 4.74 2.93
C TYR A 261 -8.78 4.42 1.72
N THR A 262 -8.38 3.47 0.87
CA THR A 262 -9.17 3.02 -0.28
C THR A 262 -10.50 2.37 0.11
N ASN A 263 -10.66 1.93 1.36
CA ASN A 263 -11.92 1.43 1.90
C ASN A 263 -13.03 2.49 1.96
N TYR A 264 -12.68 3.78 1.85
CA TYR A 264 -13.65 4.84 1.61
C TYR A 264 -14.61 4.50 0.47
N ASN A 265 -14.05 3.99 -0.62
CA ASN A 265 -14.82 3.67 -1.81
C ASN A 265 -15.67 2.40 -1.65
N ASN A 266 -15.20 1.46 -0.83
CA ASN A 266 -15.96 0.25 -0.49
C ASN A 266 -17.23 0.63 0.29
N ILE A 267 -17.14 1.60 1.22
CA ILE A 267 -18.31 2.09 1.95
C ILE A 267 -19.25 2.84 0.99
N LYS A 268 -18.73 3.77 0.19
CA LYS A 268 -19.55 4.56 -0.76
C LYS A 268 -20.32 3.68 -1.76
N ALA A 269 -19.71 2.58 -2.22
CA ALA A 269 -20.32 1.66 -3.17
C ALA A 269 -21.22 0.62 -2.50
N GLY A 270 -20.80 0.06 -1.37
CA GLY A 270 -21.44 -1.10 -0.75
C GLY A 270 -22.44 -0.76 0.38
N ALA A 271 -22.41 0.47 0.88
CA ALA A 271 -23.32 0.97 1.94
C ALA A 271 -23.79 2.41 1.66
N PRO A 272 -24.42 2.68 0.49
CA PRO A 272 -24.84 4.04 0.13
C PRO A 272 -25.87 4.62 1.10
N GLU A 273 -26.61 3.80 1.84
CA GLU A 273 -27.53 4.21 2.89
C GLU A 273 -26.86 4.89 4.08
N LEU A 274 -25.55 4.78 4.23
CA LEU A 274 -24.77 5.44 5.28
C LEU A 274 -24.32 6.87 4.89
N GLU A 275 -24.73 7.40 3.76
CA GLU A 275 -24.36 8.75 3.33
C GLU A 275 -24.68 9.78 4.41
N GLY A 276 -23.69 10.56 4.84
CA GLY A 276 -23.81 11.57 5.89
C GLY A 276 -23.82 11.04 7.33
N LEU A 277 -23.68 9.71 7.54
CA LEU A 277 -23.66 9.10 8.86
C LEU A 277 -22.24 8.68 9.30
N TRP A 278 -21.23 8.99 8.52
CA TRP A 278 -19.84 8.59 8.79
C TRP A 278 -18.84 9.56 8.17
N GLU A 279 -17.64 9.53 8.71
CA GLU A 279 -16.51 10.32 8.25
C GLU A 279 -15.24 9.47 8.11
N MET A 280 -14.33 9.90 7.20
CA MET A 280 -12.96 9.43 7.11
C MET A 280 -12.04 10.50 7.71
N LEU A 281 -11.23 10.13 8.67
CA LEU A 281 -10.38 11.01 9.47
C LEU A 281 -8.95 10.47 9.57
N PRO A 282 -7.95 11.30 9.92
CA PRO A 282 -6.63 10.81 10.29
C PRO A 282 -6.71 9.78 11.42
N ILE A 283 -5.73 8.87 11.45
CA ILE A 283 -5.66 7.87 12.53
C ILE A 283 -5.43 8.53 13.90
N PRO A 284 -5.79 7.87 15.02
CA PRO A 284 -5.44 8.33 16.35
C PRO A 284 -3.92 8.46 16.50
N GLY A 285 -3.48 9.49 17.20
CA GLY A 285 -2.07 9.70 17.46
C GLY A 285 -1.67 9.42 18.92
N THR A 286 -0.37 9.55 19.19
CA THR A 286 0.18 9.53 20.54
C THR A 286 0.57 10.96 20.92
N SER A 287 0.08 11.46 22.05
CA SER A 287 0.44 12.80 22.54
C SER A 287 1.82 12.78 23.20
N ASP A 288 2.61 13.82 22.93
CA ASP A 288 3.84 14.11 23.67
C ASP A 288 3.55 14.91 24.96
N GLU A 289 4.57 15.19 25.75
CA GLU A 289 4.49 15.96 26.99
C GLU A 289 4.00 17.42 26.78
N ASN A 290 4.10 17.94 25.55
CA ASN A 290 3.68 19.28 25.18
C ASN A 290 2.25 19.31 24.58
N GLY A 291 1.62 18.15 24.44
CA GLY A 291 0.29 18.00 23.84
C GLY A 291 0.30 17.95 22.32
N ASN A 292 1.47 17.85 21.66
CA ASN A 292 1.50 17.60 20.22
C ASN A 292 1.15 16.15 19.94
N ILE A 293 0.35 15.93 18.90
CA ILE A 293 -0.14 14.59 18.55
C ILE A 293 0.68 14.06 17.37
N ASN A 294 1.45 13.00 17.62
CA ASN A 294 2.18 12.26 16.60
C ASN A 294 1.27 11.21 15.96
N ARG A 295 0.97 11.34 14.65
CA ARG A 295 0.15 10.40 13.88
C ARG A 295 0.98 9.60 12.86
N THR A 296 2.28 9.46 13.10
CA THR A 296 3.16 8.68 12.24
C THR A 296 2.63 7.26 12.10
N GLN A 297 2.58 6.77 10.87
CA GLN A 297 2.22 5.39 10.56
C GLN A 297 3.08 4.83 9.43
N LEU A 298 3.08 3.50 9.32
CA LEU A 298 3.77 2.82 8.23
C LEU A 298 2.90 2.83 6.97
N MET A 299 3.51 3.16 5.82
CA MET A 299 2.91 2.96 4.50
C MET A 299 3.32 1.62 3.90
N ALA A 300 2.42 1.02 3.15
CA ALA A 300 2.72 -0.09 2.25
C ALA A 300 2.83 0.41 0.81
N SER A 301 3.74 -0.16 0.04
CA SER A 301 3.89 0.19 -1.36
C SER A 301 4.20 -1.01 -2.24
N THR A 302 3.93 -0.86 -3.53
CA THR A 302 4.43 -1.76 -4.58
C THR A 302 5.24 -0.97 -5.58
N GLY A 303 6.17 -1.64 -6.25
CA GLY A 303 7.07 -0.97 -7.18
C GLY A 303 7.19 -1.66 -8.53
N CYS A 304 7.82 -0.93 -9.46
CA CYS A 304 8.12 -1.35 -10.83
C CYS A 304 9.63 -1.49 -11.00
N VAL A 305 10.08 -2.61 -11.56
CA VAL A 305 11.51 -2.95 -11.72
C VAL A 305 11.87 -3.27 -13.16
N ILE A 306 13.15 -3.03 -13.51
CA ILE A 306 13.77 -3.44 -14.77
C ILE A 306 14.76 -4.56 -14.46
N PHE A 307 14.63 -5.71 -15.12
CA PHE A 307 15.57 -6.82 -14.96
C PHE A 307 16.86 -6.59 -15.76
N LYS A 308 17.99 -7.02 -15.21
CA LYS A 308 19.32 -6.86 -15.85
C LYS A 308 19.48 -7.62 -17.16
N ASN A 309 18.72 -8.70 -17.33
CA ASN A 309 18.70 -9.51 -18.57
C ASN A 309 17.81 -8.91 -19.67
N ALA A 310 17.12 -7.80 -19.42
CA ALA A 310 16.40 -7.08 -20.46
C ALA A 310 17.34 -6.67 -21.61
N LYS A 311 16.90 -6.95 -22.85
CA LYS A 311 17.70 -6.68 -24.05
C LYS A 311 17.79 -5.20 -24.38
N ASP A 312 16.67 -4.48 -24.21
CA ASP A 312 16.58 -3.03 -24.42
C ASP A 312 16.14 -2.34 -23.11
N LYS A 313 17.13 -2.06 -22.24
CA LYS A 313 16.90 -1.44 -20.95
C LYS A 313 16.36 -0.01 -21.07
N ASN A 314 16.77 0.70 -22.12
CA ASN A 314 16.28 2.05 -22.37
C ASN A 314 14.80 2.04 -22.78
N ALA A 315 14.35 1.05 -23.58
CA ALA A 315 12.93 0.86 -23.85
C ALA A 315 12.12 0.52 -22.58
N CYS A 316 12.71 -0.26 -21.67
CA CYS A 316 12.09 -0.55 -20.38
C CYS A 316 11.95 0.69 -19.50
N PHE A 317 12.99 1.54 -19.47
CA PHE A 317 12.95 2.79 -18.71
C PHE A 317 11.96 3.80 -19.31
N GLU A 318 11.92 3.92 -20.65
CA GLU A 318 10.93 4.74 -21.35
C GLU A 318 9.49 4.29 -21.07
N PHE A 319 9.27 2.97 -20.96
CA PHE A 319 7.98 2.42 -20.55
C PHE A 319 7.63 2.79 -19.10
N LEU A 320 8.58 2.68 -18.17
CA LEU A 320 8.35 3.06 -16.76
C LEU A 320 8.13 4.56 -16.62
N ASP A 321 8.88 5.40 -17.35
CA ASP A 321 8.70 6.85 -17.37
C ASP A 321 7.27 7.22 -17.83
N TRP A 322 6.81 6.60 -18.93
CA TRP A 322 5.44 6.79 -19.38
C TRP A 322 4.41 6.30 -18.36
N PHE A 323 4.55 5.05 -17.87
CA PHE A 323 3.54 4.44 -17.02
C PHE A 323 3.41 5.14 -15.66
N THR A 324 4.53 5.57 -15.07
CA THR A 324 4.53 6.27 -13.76
C THR A 324 4.24 7.77 -13.89
N GLY A 325 4.08 8.29 -15.10
CA GLY A 325 3.75 9.70 -15.34
C GLY A 325 2.32 10.04 -14.94
N ASP A 326 2.09 11.31 -14.62
CA ASP A 326 0.82 11.85 -14.11
C ASP A 326 -0.38 11.44 -14.98
N LYS A 327 -0.25 11.60 -16.30
CA LYS A 327 -1.32 11.26 -17.24
C LYS A 327 -1.66 9.77 -17.24
N ALA A 328 -0.64 8.92 -17.35
CA ALA A 328 -0.84 7.47 -17.42
C ALA A 328 -1.39 6.91 -16.10
N GLN A 329 -0.89 7.38 -14.96
CA GLN A 329 -1.37 6.97 -13.64
C GLN A 329 -2.82 7.42 -13.39
N THR A 330 -3.18 8.63 -13.79
CA THR A 330 -4.56 9.13 -13.70
C THR A 330 -5.49 8.34 -14.62
N GLU A 331 -5.09 8.12 -15.88
CA GLU A 331 -5.88 7.36 -16.86
C GLU A 331 -6.06 5.91 -16.39
N TYR A 332 -4.99 5.26 -15.93
CA TYR A 332 -5.04 3.90 -15.39
C TYR A 332 -6.02 3.78 -14.22
N GLY A 333 -5.97 4.71 -13.27
CA GLY A 333 -6.88 4.72 -12.13
C GLY A 333 -8.34 4.95 -12.53
N ILE A 334 -8.62 5.88 -13.44
CA ILE A 334 -9.98 6.14 -13.93
C ILE A 334 -10.53 4.94 -14.70
N GLU A 335 -9.73 4.31 -15.54
CA GLU A 335 -10.16 3.13 -16.32
C GLU A 335 -10.43 1.92 -15.39
N ILE A 336 -9.59 1.69 -14.38
CA ILE A 336 -9.85 0.65 -13.40
C ILE A 336 -11.15 0.91 -12.63
N GLU A 337 -11.36 2.15 -12.15
CA GLU A 337 -12.60 2.51 -11.46
C GLU A 337 -13.82 2.37 -12.38
N SER A 338 -13.68 2.64 -13.68
CA SER A 338 -14.77 2.46 -14.64
C SER A 338 -15.18 1.01 -14.84
N VAL A 339 -14.24 0.06 -14.69
CA VAL A 339 -14.46 -1.39 -14.85
C VAL A 339 -14.91 -2.05 -13.56
N LEU A 340 -14.25 -1.73 -12.46
CA LEU A 340 -14.46 -2.38 -11.15
C LEU A 340 -15.44 -1.61 -10.24
N GLY A 341 -15.90 -0.45 -10.66
CA GLY A 341 -16.68 0.46 -9.82
C GLY A 341 -15.80 1.22 -8.82
N ALA A 342 -16.43 1.98 -7.93
CA ALA A 342 -15.73 2.82 -6.95
C ALA A 342 -14.77 2.03 -6.03
N SER A 343 -15.07 0.76 -5.74
CA SER A 343 -14.21 -0.13 -4.96
C SER A 343 -12.86 -0.42 -5.61
N GLY A 344 -12.75 -0.21 -6.93
CA GLY A 344 -11.50 -0.38 -7.69
C GLY A 344 -10.61 0.86 -7.71
N ARG A 345 -10.88 1.90 -6.89
CA ARG A 345 -10.07 3.12 -6.89
C ARG A 345 -8.60 2.82 -6.62
N TYR A 346 -7.76 3.39 -7.50
CA TYR A 346 -6.34 3.10 -7.54
C TYR A 346 -5.55 3.94 -6.52
N ASP A 347 -4.67 3.30 -5.78
CA ASP A 347 -3.83 3.89 -4.75
C ASP A 347 -2.46 4.32 -5.30
N THR A 348 -2.46 5.15 -6.32
CA THR A 348 -1.23 5.60 -6.99
C THR A 348 -0.21 6.20 -6.02
N ALA A 349 1.07 5.87 -6.22
CA ALA A 349 2.19 6.51 -5.54
C ALA A 349 2.58 7.87 -6.15
N ASN A 350 2.11 8.17 -7.37
CA ASN A 350 2.36 9.46 -8.01
C ASN A 350 1.52 10.55 -7.33
N ILE A 351 2.22 11.56 -6.78
CA ILE A 351 1.61 12.63 -5.96
C ILE A 351 0.59 13.44 -6.77
N ASN A 352 0.93 13.79 -8.01
CA ASN A 352 0.08 14.63 -8.85
C ASN A 352 -1.13 13.87 -9.39
N ALA A 353 -0.93 12.59 -9.75
CA ALA A 353 -2.00 11.77 -10.31
C ALA A 353 -3.14 11.50 -9.32
N MET A 354 -2.84 11.46 -8.02
CA MET A 354 -3.85 11.24 -6.98
C MET A 354 -4.97 12.28 -7.02
N GLY A 355 -4.65 13.55 -7.30
CA GLY A 355 -5.64 14.62 -7.45
C GLY A 355 -6.61 14.43 -8.62
N GLY A 356 -6.26 13.61 -9.60
CA GLY A 356 -7.10 13.25 -10.75
C GLY A 356 -8.05 12.07 -10.53
N LEU A 357 -7.97 11.38 -9.38
CA LEU A 357 -8.68 10.12 -9.12
C LEU A 357 -10.07 10.27 -8.45
N GLY A 358 -10.75 11.40 -8.63
CA GLY A 358 -12.13 11.55 -8.18
C GLY A 358 -12.31 11.73 -6.67
N TRP A 359 -11.26 12.11 -5.93
CA TRP A 359 -11.36 12.60 -4.56
C TRP A 359 -11.90 14.03 -4.54
N SER A 360 -12.76 14.37 -3.56
CA SER A 360 -13.11 15.78 -3.32
C SER A 360 -11.91 16.53 -2.74
N SER A 361 -11.89 17.86 -2.86
CA SER A 361 -10.80 18.67 -2.33
C SER A 361 -10.59 18.48 -0.81
N SER A 362 -11.67 18.31 -0.05
CA SER A 362 -11.61 18.04 1.39
C SER A 362 -11.01 16.67 1.71
N GLN A 363 -11.42 15.62 0.98
CA GLN A 363 -10.86 14.29 1.12
C GLN A 363 -9.37 14.25 0.75
N LEU A 364 -9.01 14.89 -0.37
CA LEU A 364 -7.62 14.95 -0.82
C LEU A 364 -6.75 15.62 0.25
N SER A 365 -7.20 16.75 0.83
CA SER A 365 -6.48 17.44 1.89
C SER A 365 -6.25 16.56 3.13
N LEU A 366 -7.27 15.76 3.54
CA LEU A 366 -7.11 14.80 4.66
C LEU A 366 -6.10 13.69 4.33
N LEU A 367 -6.17 13.15 3.11
CA LEU A 367 -5.24 12.12 2.66
C LEU A 367 -3.81 12.65 2.56
N GLU A 368 -3.62 13.86 2.04
CA GLU A 368 -2.31 14.52 1.96
C GLU A 368 -1.72 14.78 3.35
N LYS A 369 -2.54 15.25 4.30
CA LYS A 369 -2.13 15.45 5.69
C LYS A 369 -1.62 14.14 6.30
N GLN A 370 -2.38 13.06 6.22
CA GLN A 370 -1.97 11.77 6.78
C GLN A 370 -0.76 11.18 6.05
N ARG A 371 -0.69 11.33 4.71
CA ARG A 371 0.47 10.90 3.92
C ARG A 371 1.74 11.60 4.36
N ALA A 372 1.68 12.90 4.64
CA ALA A 372 2.84 13.68 5.08
C ALA A 372 3.42 13.20 6.42
N GLU A 373 2.58 12.65 7.30
CA GLU A 373 2.97 12.07 8.58
C GLU A 373 3.32 10.57 8.49
N SER A 374 3.26 9.97 7.29
CA SER A 374 3.52 8.55 7.12
C SER A 374 4.97 8.27 6.71
N VAL A 375 5.49 7.13 7.13
CA VAL A 375 6.85 6.66 6.85
C VAL A 375 6.82 5.33 6.12
N SER A 376 7.88 5.02 5.40
CA SER A 376 8.09 3.72 4.80
C SER A 376 9.11 2.91 5.58
N PHE A 377 8.97 1.61 5.49
CA PHE A 377 9.89 0.67 6.09
C PHE A 377 11.20 0.60 5.29
N VAL A 378 12.34 0.70 5.96
CA VAL A 378 13.64 0.51 5.34
C VAL A 378 13.85 -0.97 5.03
N GLN A 379 13.93 -1.32 3.75
CA GLN A 379 14.18 -2.69 3.32
C GLN A 379 15.68 -2.99 3.33
N LEU A 380 16.05 -4.04 4.05
CA LEU A 380 17.40 -4.59 4.12
C LEU A 380 17.43 -6.04 3.61
N PRO A 381 18.61 -6.55 3.22
CA PRO A 381 18.78 -7.98 3.02
C PRO A 381 18.38 -8.74 4.29
N GLY A 382 17.41 -9.63 4.19
CA GLY A 382 16.89 -10.34 5.37
C GLY A 382 15.66 -9.74 6.02
N SER A 383 15.17 -8.56 5.59
CA SER A 383 13.96 -7.92 6.17
C SER A 383 12.74 -8.84 6.19
N TYR A 384 12.63 -9.79 5.27
CA TYR A 384 11.56 -10.80 5.30
C TYR A 384 11.64 -11.69 6.56
N TYR A 385 12.86 -11.99 7.03
CA TYR A 385 13.07 -12.78 8.24
C TYR A 385 12.73 -11.95 9.48
N THR A 386 13.21 -10.70 9.52
CA THR A 386 12.85 -9.76 10.60
C THR A 386 11.33 -9.62 10.71
N ALA A 387 10.63 -9.36 9.60
CA ALA A 387 9.18 -9.25 9.58
C ALA A 387 8.48 -10.52 10.08
N LYS A 388 8.97 -11.68 9.65
CA LYS A 388 8.42 -12.97 10.06
C LYS A 388 8.55 -13.20 11.56
N GLU A 389 9.72 -12.97 12.14
CA GLU A 389 9.95 -13.24 13.57
C GLU A 389 9.16 -12.24 14.44
N ILE A 390 9.12 -10.95 14.09
CA ILE A 390 8.31 -9.96 14.80
C ILE A 390 6.81 -10.27 14.71
N ASN A 391 6.30 -10.58 13.50
CA ASN A 391 4.89 -10.94 13.34
C ASN A 391 4.54 -12.24 14.10
N ASN A 392 5.44 -13.22 14.12
CA ASN A 392 5.25 -14.44 14.91
C ASN A 392 5.20 -14.13 16.42
N ALA A 393 6.11 -13.30 16.94
CA ALA A 393 6.11 -12.87 18.34
C ALA A 393 4.77 -12.21 18.70
N LEU A 394 4.27 -11.31 17.84
CA LEU A 394 3.00 -10.63 18.04
C LEU A 394 1.82 -11.62 18.05
N VAL A 395 1.72 -12.49 17.05
CA VAL A 395 0.63 -13.46 16.96
C VAL A 395 0.65 -14.43 18.15
N VAL A 396 1.82 -14.94 18.52
CA VAL A 396 1.97 -15.84 19.70
C VAL A 396 1.56 -15.10 20.97
N SER A 397 2.02 -13.85 21.14
CA SER A 397 1.65 -13.04 22.31
C SER A 397 0.14 -12.76 22.37
N VAL A 398 -0.54 -12.57 21.24
CA VAL A 398 -1.99 -12.34 21.22
C VAL A 398 -2.79 -13.64 21.45
N THR A 399 -2.35 -14.75 20.88
CA THR A 399 -3.14 -16.00 20.89
C THR A 399 -2.88 -16.90 22.09
N ASN A 400 -1.72 -16.79 22.72
CA ASN A 400 -1.34 -17.57 23.90
C ASN A 400 -1.21 -16.66 25.13
N THR A 401 -2.21 -16.67 25.99
CA THR A 401 -2.29 -15.83 27.20
C THR A 401 -1.24 -16.16 28.26
N ASP A 402 -0.61 -17.33 28.21
CA ASP A 402 0.44 -17.73 29.16
C ASP A 402 1.81 -17.13 28.85
N THR A 403 1.95 -16.45 27.70
CA THR A 403 3.20 -15.81 27.31
C THR A 403 3.33 -14.39 27.88
N ILE A 404 4.55 -13.97 28.15
CA ILE A 404 4.92 -12.60 28.51
C ILE A 404 5.29 -11.89 27.19
N PRO A 405 4.52 -10.87 26.75
CA PRO A 405 4.73 -10.24 25.42
C PRO A 405 6.15 -9.73 25.22
N ARG A 406 6.70 -9.02 26.19
CA ARG A 406 8.09 -8.48 26.13
C ARG A 406 9.14 -9.57 25.92
N GLU A 407 9.01 -10.70 26.59
CA GLU A 407 9.94 -11.82 26.42
C GLU A 407 9.87 -12.37 25.00
N LYS A 408 8.65 -12.50 24.44
CA LYS A 408 8.49 -12.96 23.05
C LYS A 408 9.08 -11.99 22.03
N LEU A 409 8.99 -10.70 22.26
CA LEU A 409 9.65 -9.71 21.41
C LEU A 409 11.18 -9.80 21.53
N LEU A 410 11.72 -9.90 22.74
CA LEU A 410 13.16 -10.03 22.97
C LEU A 410 13.74 -11.32 22.37
N GLU A 411 13.03 -12.47 22.51
CA GLU A 411 13.40 -13.72 21.83
C GLU A 411 13.47 -13.53 20.30
N ALA A 412 12.50 -12.80 19.71
CA ALA A 412 12.52 -12.49 18.27
C ALA A 412 13.72 -11.60 17.89
N VAL A 413 14.06 -10.61 18.72
CA VAL A 413 15.24 -9.74 18.50
C VAL A 413 16.55 -10.56 18.53
N GLU A 414 16.69 -11.49 19.48
CA GLU A 414 17.85 -12.37 19.53
C GLU A 414 17.99 -13.27 18.29
N LEU A 415 16.86 -13.73 17.73
CA LEU A 415 16.86 -14.53 16.50
C LEU A 415 17.21 -13.72 15.25
N ILE A 416 16.91 -12.41 15.25
CA ILE A 416 17.13 -11.52 14.11
C ILE A 416 18.57 -11.02 14.07
N ASN A 417 19.18 -10.72 15.22
CA ASN A 417 20.55 -10.20 15.38
C ASN A 417 21.60 -11.32 15.36
#